data_c718c9c03a3ce0ab59fe019f6742b3c2
#
_entry.id   c718c9c03a3ce0ab59fe019f6742b3c2
#
_cell.length_a   1.000
_cell.length_b   1.000
_cell.length_c   1.000
_cell.angle_alpha   90.00
_cell.angle_beta   90.00
_cell.angle_gamma   90.00
#
_symmetry.space_group_name_H-M   'P 1'
#
loop_
_entity.id
_entity.type
_entity.pdbx_description
1 polymer ?
#
loop_
_entity_poly.entity_id
_entity_poly.type
_entity_poly.pdbx_seq_one_letter_code
_entity_poly.pdbx_strand_id
1 'polypeptide(L)'
;SVPVGYMDILEMFPLDFEEFSLANRVSKAVIDALHTCFEKKLPVDPIIHEKMLELFRLYLMVGGMPAAVSVYLETNDLKNVIQIQQEILRLYKKDIAKYDPKNKLYLEDIFESIPGELNQKNKRFILKTLNENFKFSRYENSFIWLKNAGVALPTFCVNEPIIPLTLSKSKNLFKLFLSDVGLLASMYTDGIQLKLLS
;
A
#
# COMPACT_ATOMS: atom_id res chain seq x y z
N SER A 1 10.82 2.77 -28.35
CA SER A 1 11.56 1.52 -28.14
C SER A 1 12.56 1.74 -27.00
N VAL A 2 12.45 0.94 -25.94
CA VAL A 2 13.42 0.96 -24.85
C VAL A 2 14.67 0.22 -25.37
N PRO A 3 15.87 0.80 -25.30
CA PRO A 3 17.10 0.14 -25.73
C PRO A 3 17.40 -1.03 -24.79
N VAL A 4 17.29 -2.24 -25.31
CA VAL A 4 17.59 -3.47 -24.56
C VAL A 4 19.10 -3.51 -24.27
N GLY A 5 19.47 -3.65 -22.98
CA GLY A 5 20.85 -3.79 -22.56
C GLY A 5 21.59 -2.49 -22.17
N TYR A 6 20.91 -1.33 -22.19
CA TYR A 6 21.50 -0.02 -21.84
C TYR A 6 20.75 0.71 -20.72
N MET A 7 19.80 0.06 -20.04
CA MET A 7 19.07 0.66 -18.93
C MET A 7 18.98 -0.31 -17.76
N ASP A 8 19.41 0.14 -16.60
CA ASP A 8 19.09 -0.47 -15.33
C ASP A 8 17.76 0.14 -14.82
N ILE A 9 16.81 -0.73 -14.50
CA ILE A 9 15.53 -0.30 -13.95
C ILE A 9 15.59 -0.49 -12.43
N LEU A 10 15.50 0.61 -11.70
CA LEU A 10 15.35 0.61 -10.25
C LEU A 10 13.87 0.85 -9.90
N GLU A 11 13.25 -0.15 -9.28
CA GLU A 11 11.92 0.03 -8.73
C GLU A 11 12.01 0.72 -7.36
N MET A 12 11.23 1.79 -7.18
CA MET A 12 11.12 2.50 -5.90
C MET A 12 9.71 2.32 -5.35
N PHE A 13 9.64 1.97 -4.07
CA PHE A 13 8.41 1.83 -3.33
C PHE A 13 8.26 2.99 -2.33
N PRO A 14 7.05 3.22 -1.76
CA PRO A 14 6.91 4.08 -0.60
C PRO A 14 7.85 3.64 0.53
N LEU A 15 8.26 4.58 1.40
CA LEU A 15 9.10 4.27 2.55
C LEU A 15 8.43 3.17 3.40
N ASP A 16 9.23 2.20 3.82
CA ASP A 16 8.78 1.22 4.80
C ASP A 16 8.83 1.80 6.23
N PHE A 17 8.44 1.00 7.22
CA PHE A 17 8.41 1.46 8.61
C PHE A 17 9.80 1.75 9.19
N GLU A 18 10.83 1.03 8.75
CA GLU A 18 12.21 1.29 9.17
C GLU A 18 12.69 2.63 8.62
N GLU A 19 12.52 2.86 7.32
CA GLU A 19 12.88 4.13 6.66
C GLU A 19 12.11 5.31 7.25
N PHE A 20 10.79 5.13 7.49
CA PHE A 20 9.96 6.12 8.19
C PHE A 20 10.47 6.41 9.60
N SER A 21 10.88 5.37 10.35
CA SER A 21 11.43 5.52 11.69
C SER A 21 12.74 6.30 11.70
N LEU A 22 13.64 6.01 10.76
CA LEU A 22 14.88 6.74 10.58
C LEU A 22 14.63 8.22 10.22
N ALA A 23 13.66 8.49 9.33
CA ALA A 23 13.24 9.85 8.99
C ALA A 23 12.69 10.61 10.20
N ASN A 24 12.03 9.91 11.14
CA ASN A 24 11.55 10.44 12.42
C ASN A 24 12.61 10.42 13.53
N ARG A 25 13.90 10.37 13.17
CA ARG A 25 15.06 10.48 14.08
C ARG A 25 15.22 9.31 15.06
N VAL A 26 14.63 8.16 14.80
CA VAL A 26 15.01 6.93 15.50
C VAL A 26 16.44 6.60 15.11
N SER A 27 17.32 6.39 16.08
CA SER A 27 18.71 6.09 15.79
C SER A 27 18.87 4.69 15.17
N LYS A 28 19.84 4.54 14.29
CA LYS A 28 20.16 3.23 13.70
C LYS A 28 20.48 2.19 14.78
N ALA A 29 21.10 2.59 15.88
CA ALA A 29 21.37 1.70 17.01
C ALA A 29 20.12 1.07 17.62
N VAL A 30 19.00 1.81 17.67
CA VAL A 30 17.71 1.26 18.13
C VAL A 30 17.18 0.25 17.12
N ILE A 31 17.24 0.55 15.82
CA ILE A 31 16.82 -0.37 14.76
C ILE A 31 17.65 -1.66 14.81
N ASP A 32 18.98 -1.56 14.89
CA ASP A 32 19.88 -2.72 14.99
C ASP A 32 19.62 -3.55 16.26
N ALA A 33 19.28 -2.91 17.37
CA ALA A 33 18.88 -3.60 18.60
C ALA A 33 17.55 -4.36 18.43
N LEU A 34 16.57 -3.78 17.75
CA LEU A 34 15.30 -4.45 17.44
C LEU A 34 15.51 -5.68 16.54
N HIS A 35 16.33 -5.56 15.48
CA HIS A 35 16.74 -6.69 14.64
C HIS A 35 17.42 -7.79 15.48
N THR A 36 18.33 -7.41 16.36
CA THR A 36 19.02 -8.36 17.26
C THR A 36 18.03 -9.09 18.18
N CYS A 37 17.06 -8.37 18.76
CA CYS A 37 16.01 -8.97 19.58
C CYS A 37 15.17 -9.97 18.77
N PHE A 38 14.82 -9.63 17.54
CA PHE A 38 14.06 -10.51 16.64
C PHE A 38 14.84 -11.79 16.32
N GLU A 39 16.08 -11.66 15.88
CA GLU A 39 16.94 -12.80 15.50
C GLU A 39 17.20 -13.75 16.68
N LYS A 40 17.48 -13.19 17.86
CA LYS A 40 17.78 -13.95 19.08
C LYS A 40 16.54 -14.37 19.86
N LYS A 41 15.33 -13.98 19.39
CA LYS A 41 14.05 -14.22 20.08
C LYS A 41 14.05 -13.67 21.52
N LEU A 42 14.65 -12.51 21.71
CA LEU A 42 14.70 -11.80 23.00
C LEU A 42 13.56 -10.79 23.08
N PRO A 43 13.04 -10.50 24.28
CA PRO A 43 12.08 -9.43 24.46
C PRO A 43 12.73 -8.08 24.17
N VAL A 44 11.95 -7.17 23.58
CA VAL A 44 12.34 -5.77 23.38
C VAL A 44 12.13 -5.03 24.72
N ASP A 45 12.99 -4.05 24.99
CA ASP A 45 12.80 -3.15 26.13
C ASP A 45 11.39 -2.52 26.09
N PRO A 46 10.61 -2.55 27.19
CA PRO A 46 9.22 -2.07 27.20
C PRO A 46 9.06 -0.62 26.74
N ILE A 47 9.99 0.26 27.11
CA ILE A 47 9.93 1.69 26.75
C ILE A 47 10.16 1.88 25.24
N ILE A 48 11.15 1.14 24.70
CA ILE A 48 11.42 1.16 23.24
C ILE A 48 10.22 0.59 22.50
N HIS A 49 9.66 -0.52 22.98
CA HIS A 49 8.50 -1.17 22.37
C HIS A 49 7.29 -0.23 22.30
N GLU A 50 6.96 0.46 23.38
CA GLU A 50 5.84 1.40 23.44
C GLU A 50 6.03 2.56 22.45
N LYS A 51 7.21 3.18 22.45
CA LYS A 51 7.55 4.26 21.52
C LYS A 51 7.48 3.81 20.06
N MET A 52 7.96 2.61 19.76
CA MET A 52 7.89 2.08 18.39
C MET A 52 6.45 1.76 17.99
N LEU A 53 5.58 1.34 18.90
CA LEU A 53 4.15 1.15 18.63
C LEU A 53 3.44 2.48 18.38
N GLU A 54 3.76 3.54 19.12
CA GLU A 54 3.23 4.88 18.86
C GLU A 54 3.66 5.37 17.46
N LEU A 55 4.93 5.21 17.14
CA LEU A 55 5.46 5.57 15.82
C LEU A 55 4.84 4.72 14.70
N PHE A 56 4.58 3.44 14.95
CA PHE A 56 3.90 2.58 13.99
C PHE A 56 2.45 3.01 13.74
N ARG A 57 1.72 3.41 14.77
CA ARG A 57 0.37 3.99 14.61
C ARG A 57 0.41 5.26 13.77
N LEU A 58 1.41 6.10 13.99
CA LEU A 58 1.64 7.30 13.17
C LEU A 58 1.94 6.93 11.71
N TYR A 59 2.83 5.93 11.49
CA TYR A 59 3.12 5.43 10.15
C TYR A 59 1.88 4.91 9.42
N LEU A 60 0.97 4.24 10.11
CA LEU A 60 -0.29 3.80 9.50
C LEU A 60 -1.18 4.96 9.03
N MET A 61 -1.03 6.15 9.62
CA MET A 61 -1.78 7.35 9.22
C MET A 61 -1.05 8.18 8.16
N VAL A 62 0.27 8.38 8.30
CA VAL A 62 1.08 9.19 7.38
C VAL A 62 1.42 8.40 6.11
N GLY A 63 1.69 7.09 6.25
CA GLY A 63 2.19 6.24 5.19
C GLY A 63 3.67 6.46 4.89
N GLY A 64 4.12 5.87 3.79
CA GLY A 64 5.48 5.94 3.28
C GLY A 64 5.62 6.81 2.02
N MET A 65 4.55 7.47 1.55
CA MET A 65 4.68 8.35 0.39
C MET A 65 5.61 9.52 0.72
N PRO A 66 6.73 9.74 -0.04
CA PRO A 66 7.73 10.73 0.31
C PRO A 66 7.18 12.13 0.52
N ALA A 67 6.21 12.55 -0.30
CA ALA A 67 5.57 13.86 -0.16
C ALA A 67 4.79 13.99 1.16
N ALA A 68 4.08 12.94 1.57
CA ALA A 68 3.33 12.91 2.83
C ALA A 68 4.27 12.91 4.04
N VAL A 69 5.35 12.12 3.98
CA VAL A 69 6.37 12.06 5.04
C VAL A 69 7.09 13.40 5.18
N SER A 70 7.52 14.04 4.08
CA SER A 70 8.17 15.37 4.12
C SER A 70 7.28 16.41 4.78
N VAL A 71 6.02 16.48 4.36
CA VAL A 71 5.06 17.45 4.94
C VAL A 71 4.85 17.17 6.43
N TYR A 72 4.77 15.92 6.85
CA TYR A 72 4.67 15.58 8.27
C TYR A 72 5.90 16.04 9.06
N LEU A 73 7.10 15.74 8.57
CA LEU A 73 8.36 16.12 9.24
C LEU A 73 8.53 17.64 9.35
N GLU A 74 8.03 18.41 8.39
CA GLU A 74 8.12 19.86 8.36
C GLU A 74 7.07 20.53 9.27
N THR A 75 5.84 20.01 9.27
CA THR A 75 4.69 20.70 9.90
C THR A 75 4.21 20.04 11.19
N ASN A 76 4.51 18.78 11.40
CA ASN A 76 3.95 17.95 12.47
C ASN A 76 2.41 18.00 12.53
N ASP A 77 1.76 18.23 11.38
CA ASP A 77 0.31 18.38 11.24
C ASP A 77 -0.28 17.34 10.28
N LEU A 78 -1.09 16.46 10.83
CA LEU A 78 -1.76 15.41 10.06
C LEU A 78 -2.81 15.95 9.07
N LYS A 79 -3.33 17.17 9.27
CA LYS A 79 -4.25 17.79 8.30
C LYS A 79 -3.58 18.03 6.96
N ASN A 80 -2.33 18.54 7.01
CA ASN A 80 -1.53 18.77 5.81
C ASN A 80 -1.18 17.46 5.11
N VAL A 81 -0.88 16.40 5.90
CA VAL A 81 -0.62 15.06 5.36
C VAL A 81 -1.85 14.52 4.63
N ILE A 82 -3.03 14.62 5.24
CA ILE A 82 -4.29 14.18 4.62
C ILE A 82 -4.55 14.89 3.29
N GLN A 83 -4.29 16.20 3.24
CA GLN A 83 -4.44 16.97 2.01
C GLN A 83 -3.55 16.41 0.90
N ILE A 84 -2.26 16.16 1.18
CA ILE A 84 -1.32 15.57 0.21
C ILE A 84 -1.77 14.17 -0.22
N GLN A 85 -2.21 13.33 0.71
CA GLN A 85 -2.72 12.00 0.40
C GLN A 85 -3.93 12.06 -0.54
N GLN A 86 -4.87 12.96 -0.30
CA GLN A 86 -6.03 13.16 -1.17
C GLN A 86 -5.65 13.70 -2.56
N GLU A 87 -4.62 14.53 -2.65
CA GLU A 87 -4.07 14.99 -3.92
C GLU A 87 -3.46 13.83 -4.72
N ILE A 88 -2.67 12.97 -4.06
CA ILE A 88 -2.09 11.77 -4.68
C ILE A 88 -3.21 10.83 -5.18
N LEU A 89 -4.23 10.55 -4.35
CA LEU A 89 -5.36 9.71 -4.75
C LEU A 89 -6.11 10.28 -5.95
N ARG A 90 -6.28 11.62 -6.01
CA ARG A 90 -6.89 12.30 -7.17
C ARG A 90 -6.02 12.17 -8.43
N LEU A 91 -4.69 12.23 -8.28
CA LEU A 91 -3.77 12.01 -9.41
C LEU A 91 -3.86 10.57 -9.92
N TYR A 92 -3.90 9.58 -9.04
CA TYR A 92 -4.11 8.18 -9.44
C TYR A 92 -5.42 8.00 -10.24
N LYS A 93 -6.52 8.57 -9.78
CA LYS A 93 -7.79 8.55 -10.53
C LYS A 93 -7.69 9.20 -11.90
N LYS A 94 -6.99 10.34 -12.01
CA LYS A 94 -6.77 11.01 -13.31
C LYS A 94 -5.92 10.15 -14.26
N ASP A 95 -4.91 9.47 -13.76
CA ASP A 95 -4.05 8.61 -14.58
C ASP A 95 -4.78 7.34 -15.02
N ILE A 96 -5.58 6.73 -14.14
CA ILE A 96 -6.52 5.66 -14.50
C ILE A 96 -7.43 6.09 -15.65
N ALA A 97 -7.98 7.30 -15.56
CA ALA A 97 -8.88 7.84 -16.59
C ALA A 97 -8.22 8.05 -17.96
N LYS A 98 -6.92 8.33 -18.00
CA LYS A 98 -6.16 8.54 -19.25
C LYS A 98 -5.73 7.24 -19.91
N TYR A 99 -5.38 6.23 -19.10
CA TYR A 99 -4.72 5.03 -19.59
C TYR A 99 -5.61 4.15 -20.45
N ASP A 100 -6.84 3.91 -20.02
CA ASP A 100 -7.77 3.07 -20.77
C ASP A 100 -9.19 3.67 -20.78
N PRO A 101 -9.47 4.55 -21.74
CA PRO A 101 -10.78 5.17 -21.87
C PRO A 101 -11.93 4.17 -22.05
N LYS A 102 -11.64 2.95 -22.55
CA LYS A 102 -12.65 1.90 -22.76
C LYS A 102 -12.98 1.11 -21.48
N ASN A 103 -11.98 0.92 -20.62
CA ASN A 103 -12.13 0.17 -19.36
C ASN A 103 -11.97 1.08 -18.12
N LYS A 104 -11.96 2.39 -18.30
CA LYS A 104 -11.81 3.40 -17.24
C LYS A 104 -12.70 3.10 -16.04
N LEU A 105 -14.00 2.86 -16.27
CA LEU A 105 -14.97 2.59 -15.21
C LEU A 105 -14.59 1.37 -14.39
N TYR A 106 -14.07 0.32 -15.03
CA TYR A 106 -13.65 -0.89 -14.32
C TYR A 106 -12.42 -0.68 -13.45
N LEU A 107 -11.44 0.10 -13.92
CA LEU A 107 -10.24 0.43 -13.15
C LEU A 107 -10.57 1.31 -11.94
N GLU A 108 -11.45 2.30 -12.12
CA GLU A 108 -11.95 3.16 -11.04
C GLU A 108 -12.73 2.33 -10.01
N ASP A 109 -13.65 1.47 -10.44
CA ASP A 109 -14.43 0.59 -9.56
C ASP A 109 -13.54 -0.35 -8.75
N ILE A 110 -12.52 -0.98 -9.40
CA ILE A 110 -11.54 -1.82 -8.72
C ILE A 110 -10.79 -1.01 -7.67
N PHE A 111 -10.27 0.16 -8.04
CA PHE A 111 -9.49 1.01 -7.15
C PHE A 111 -10.32 1.46 -5.94
N GLU A 112 -11.54 1.92 -6.16
CA GLU A 112 -12.44 2.39 -5.10
C GLU A 112 -12.93 1.27 -4.17
N SER A 113 -13.02 0.03 -4.66
CA SER A 113 -13.45 -1.12 -3.86
C SER A 113 -12.36 -1.67 -2.94
N ILE A 114 -11.07 -1.32 -3.14
CA ILE A 114 -9.94 -1.85 -2.35
C ILE A 114 -10.19 -1.75 -0.83
N PRO A 115 -10.56 -0.60 -0.25
CA PRO A 115 -10.79 -0.51 1.18
C PRO A 115 -11.91 -1.44 1.66
N GLY A 116 -13.03 -1.49 0.95
CA GLY A 116 -14.17 -2.34 1.29
C GLY A 116 -13.83 -3.82 1.29
N GLU A 117 -13.12 -4.29 0.27
CA GLU A 117 -12.67 -5.68 0.16
C GLU A 117 -11.65 -6.06 1.24
N LEU A 118 -10.72 -5.16 1.59
CA LEU A 118 -9.76 -5.37 2.67
C LEU A 118 -10.41 -5.36 4.07
N ASN A 119 -11.57 -4.71 4.22
CA ASN A 119 -12.33 -4.72 5.47
C ASN A 119 -13.12 -6.02 5.68
N GLN A 120 -13.32 -6.85 4.66
CA GLN A 120 -13.98 -8.14 4.80
C GLN A 120 -13.15 -9.09 5.67
N LYS A 121 -13.84 -10.02 6.37
CA LYS A 121 -13.20 -10.98 7.30
C LYS A 121 -12.05 -11.75 6.65
N ASN A 122 -12.18 -12.16 5.40
CA ASN A 122 -11.16 -12.93 4.66
C ASN A 122 -10.23 -12.05 3.82
N LYS A 123 -10.51 -10.75 3.70
CA LYS A 123 -9.74 -9.77 2.91
C LYS A 123 -9.48 -10.19 1.44
N ARG A 124 -10.34 -11.07 0.90
CA ARG A 124 -10.24 -11.51 -0.50
C ARG A 124 -10.88 -10.47 -1.39
N PHE A 125 -10.22 -10.17 -2.51
CA PHE A 125 -10.83 -9.35 -3.54
C PHE A 125 -11.87 -10.19 -4.30
N ILE A 126 -13.16 -9.83 -4.14
CA ILE A 126 -14.29 -10.57 -4.71
C ILE A 126 -14.78 -9.82 -5.95
N LEU A 127 -14.42 -10.34 -7.11
CA LEU A 127 -14.75 -9.71 -8.38
C LEU A 127 -16.27 -9.65 -8.67
N LYS A 128 -17.05 -10.56 -8.10
CA LYS A 128 -18.51 -10.59 -8.27
C LYS A 128 -19.21 -9.39 -7.62
N THR A 129 -18.59 -8.74 -6.64
CA THR A 129 -19.15 -7.52 -6.03
C THR A 129 -19.17 -6.34 -6.98
N LEU A 130 -18.29 -6.34 -7.99
CA LEU A 130 -18.23 -5.30 -9.03
C LEU A 130 -19.27 -5.54 -10.14
N ASN A 131 -19.50 -6.80 -10.50
CA ASN A 131 -20.49 -7.16 -11.52
C ASN A 131 -20.81 -8.66 -11.46
N GLU A 132 -22.11 -9.04 -11.42
CA GLU A 132 -22.55 -10.44 -11.32
C GLU A 132 -22.09 -11.34 -12.49
N ASN A 133 -21.90 -10.75 -13.68
CA ASN A 133 -21.47 -11.45 -14.90
C ASN A 133 -19.95 -11.44 -15.10
N PHE A 134 -19.20 -11.32 -14.03
CA PHE A 134 -17.77 -11.10 -14.03
C PHE A 134 -16.95 -12.30 -14.51
N LYS A 135 -16.10 -12.09 -15.53
CA LYS A 135 -15.04 -13.03 -15.91
C LYS A 135 -13.67 -12.40 -15.63
N PHE A 136 -12.82 -13.05 -14.82
CA PHE A 136 -11.49 -12.57 -14.45
C PHE A 136 -10.66 -12.12 -15.67
N SER A 137 -10.74 -12.88 -16.77
CA SER A 137 -10.01 -12.56 -18.01
C SER A 137 -10.30 -11.17 -18.59
N ARG A 138 -11.45 -10.59 -18.27
CA ARG A 138 -11.84 -9.24 -18.76
C ARG A 138 -11.12 -8.12 -17.99
N TYR A 139 -10.67 -8.41 -16.75
CA TYR A 139 -10.10 -7.42 -15.85
C TYR A 139 -8.61 -7.70 -15.52
N GLU A 140 -8.07 -8.78 -16.05
CA GLU A 140 -6.66 -9.17 -15.82
C GLU A 140 -5.71 -8.03 -16.19
N ASN A 141 -5.96 -7.35 -17.31
CA ASN A 141 -5.19 -6.19 -17.75
C ASN A 141 -5.29 -5.00 -16.77
N SER A 142 -6.44 -4.81 -16.14
CA SER A 142 -6.66 -3.75 -15.14
C SER A 142 -5.81 -4.00 -13.88
N PHE A 143 -5.74 -5.23 -13.40
CA PHE A 143 -4.89 -5.59 -12.26
C PHE A 143 -3.40 -5.50 -12.60
N ILE A 144 -3.01 -5.92 -13.80
CA ILE A 144 -1.64 -5.78 -14.29
C ILE A 144 -1.25 -4.30 -14.36
N TRP A 145 -2.14 -3.46 -14.88
CA TRP A 145 -1.89 -2.02 -14.95
C TRP A 145 -1.72 -1.41 -13.55
N LEU A 146 -2.65 -1.66 -12.61
CA LEU A 146 -2.57 -1.14 -11.24
C LEU A 146 -1.26 -1.55 -10.56
N LYS A 147 -0.79 -2.78 -10.79
CA LYS A 147 0.49 -3.26 -10.30
C LYS A 147 1.66 -2.53 -10.96
N ASN A 148 1.68 -2.44 -12.28
CA ASN A 148 2.80 -1.82 -13.02
C ASN A 148 2.89 -0.31 -12.80
N ALA A 149 1.74 0.33 -12.52
CA ALA A 149 1.68 1.74 -12.13
C ALA A 149 2.08 1.98 -10.65
N GLY A 150 2.37 0.92 -9.89
CA GLY A 150 2.71 1.05 -8.47
C GLY A 150 1.55 1.48 -7.58
N VAL A 151 0.31 1.40 -8.07
CA VAL A 151 -0.89 1.85 -7.34
C VAL A 151 -1.39 0.80 -6.37
N ALA A 152 -1.44 -0.47 -6.82
CA ALA A 152 -1.94 -1.56 -5.99
C ALA A 152 -1.14 -2.85 -6.21
N LEU A 153 -1.06 -3.66 -5.15
CA LEU A 153 -0.23 -4.86 -5.06
C LEU A 153 -1.12 -6.10 -4.94
N PRO A 154 -1.34 -6.87 -6.03
CA PRO A 154 -2.07 -8.12 -5.97
C PRO A 154 -1.23 -9.22 -5.33
N THR A 155 -1.72 -9.81 -4.24
CA THR A 155 -1.10 -10.93 -3.54
C THR A 155 -1.94 -12.18 -3.75
N PHE A 156 -1.40 -13.16 -4.45
CA PHE A 156 -2.12 -14.37 -4.86
C PHE A 156 -1.92 -15.52 -3.88
N CYS A 157 -2.94 -16.36 -3.75
CA CYS A 157 -2.82 -17.62 -3.06
C CYS A 157 -2.03 -18.61 -3.92
N VAL A 158 -1.12 -19.36 -3.29
CA VAL A 158 -0.45 -20.51 -3.88
C VAL A 158 -0.96 -21.78 -3.19
N ASN A 159 -1.28 -22.82 -3.96
CA ASN A 159 -1.79 -24.07 -3.41
C ASN A 159 -0.66 -24.91 -2.81
N GLU A 160 0.51 -24.84 -3.42
CA GLU A 160 1.69 -25.59 -2.98
C GLU A 160 2.92 -24.67 -2.99
N PRO A 161 3.73 -24.64 -1.92
CA PRO A 161 4.91 -23.78 -1.83
C PRO A 161 6.11 -24.37 -2.59
N ILE A 162 5.90 -24.78 -3.84
CA ILE A 162 6.92 -25.35 -4.72
C ILE A 162 7.44 -24.25 -5.65
N ILE A 163 8.75 -24.14 -5.79
CA ILE A 163 9.41 -23.16 -6.66
C ILE A 163 9.43 -23.70 -8.10
N PRO A 164 9.03 -22.91 -9.11
CA PRO A 164 8.55 -21.52 -9.04
C PRO A 164 7.09 -21.41 -8.58
N LEU A 165 6.82 -20.55 -7.60
CA LEU A 165 5.48 -20.34 -7.00
C LEU A 165 4.37 -19.99 -8.02
N THR A 166 4.78 -19.50 -9.19
CA THR A 166 3.86 -19.14 -10.29
C THR A 166 3.10 -20.32 -10.83
N LEU A 167 3.63 -21.54 -10.71
CA LEU A 167 2.99 -22.77 -11.21
C LEU A 167 1.76 -23.18 -10.37
N SER A 168 1.80 -22.91 -9.07
CA SER A 168 0.70 -23.24 -8.13
C SER A 168 -0.18 -22.02 -7.77
N LYS A 169 -0.01 -20.91 -8.49
CA LYS A 169 -0.73 -19.66 -8.27
C LYS A 169 -2.21 -19.79 -8.67
N SER A 170 -3.09 -19.51 -7.71
CA SER A 170 -4.54 -19.45 -7.96
C SER A 170 -4.92 -18.07 -8.52
N LYS A 171 -5.28 -17.99 -9.80
CA LYS A 171 -5.61 -16.71 -10.47
C LYS A 171 -6.80 -15.97 -9.83
N ASN A 172 -7.78 -16.71 -9.31
CA ASN A 172 -9.02 -16.15 -8.77
C ASN A 172 -9.01 -15.97 -7.24
N LEU A 173 -7.89 -16.31 -6.58
CA LEU A 173 -7.73 -16.21 -5.14
C LEU A 173 -6.61 -15.25 -4.80
N PHE A 174 -6.96 -13.97 -4.64
CA PHE A 174 -5.98 -12.95 -4.32
C PHE A 174 -6.56 -11.87 -3.40
N LYS A 175 -5.66 -11.14 -2.76
CA LYS A 175 -5.94 -9.89 -2.07
C LYS A 175 -5.34 -8.77 -2.89
N LEU A 176 -5.97 -7.60 -2.88
CA LEU A 176 -5.46 -6.41 -3.54
C LEU A 176 -5.17 -5.37 -2.47
N PHE A 177 -3.90 -5.11 -2.23
CA PHE A 177 -3.46 -4.08 -1.29
C PHE A 177 -3.14 -2.80 -2.06
N LEU A 178 -3.42 -1.65 -1.44
CA LEU A 178 -2.86 -0.40 -1.93
C LEU A 178 -1.35 -0.38 -1.68
N SER A 179 -0.58 0.32 -2.51
CA SER A 179 0.88 0.38 -2.38
C SER A 179 1.35 1.11 -1.11
N ASP A 180 0.49 1.93 -0.52
CA ASP A 180 0.80 2.72 0.66
C ASP A 180 -0.30 2.65 1.72
N VAL A 181 0.08 2.49 2.99
CA VAL A 181 -0.84 2.34 4.11
C VAL A 181 -1.54 3.65 4.48
N GLY A 182 -0.86 4.79 4.33
CA GLY A 182 -1.43 6.11 4.60
C GLY A 182 -2.48 6.49 3.56
N LEU A 183 -2.22 6.17 2.28
CA LEU A 183 -3.22 6.35 1.22
C LEU A 183 -4.44 5.45 1.47
N LEU A 184 -4.23 4.21 1.93
CA LEU A 184 -5.34 3.31 2.29
C LEU A 184 -6.15 3.87 3.46
N ALA A 185 -5.49 4.37 4.51
CA ALA A 185 -6.14 5.02 5.64
C ALA A 185 -6.96 6.25 5.18
N SER A 186 -6.41 7.04 4.24
CA SER A 186 -7.10 8.18 3.64
C SER A 186 -8.35 7.78 2.86
N MET A 187 -8.34 6.64 2.16
CA MET A 187 -9.51 6.11 1.46
C MET A 187 -10.60 5.59 2.41
N TYR A 188 -10.22 4.98 3.55
CA TYR A 188 -11.19 4.50 4.54
C TYR A 188 -11.97 5.62 5.20
N THR A 189 -11.32 6.75 5.38
CA THR A 189 -11.85 7.78 6.28
C THR A 189 -12.54 8.91 5.53
N ASP A 190 -12.35 9.04 4.22
CA ASP A 190 -12.97 10.04 3.32
C ASP A 190 -13.40 11.33 4.05
N GLY A 191 -12.45 11.95 4.77
CA GLY A 191 -12.68 13.17 5.57
C GLY A 191 -13.10 12.96 7.03
N ILE A 192 -13.31 11.73 7.52
CA ILE A 192 -13.60 11.43 8.94
C ILE A 192 -12.31 11.37 9.78
N GLN A 193 -11.14 11.31 9.14
CA GLN A 193 -9.82 11.21 9.78
C GLN A 193 -9.61 12.22 10.90
N LEU A 194 -10.11 13.44 10.72
CA LEU A 194 -9.99 14.49 11.73
C LEU A 194 -10.85 14.26 12.99
N LYS A 195 -11.91 13.44 12.89
CA LYS A 195 -12.75 13.07 14.04
C LYS A 195 -12.18 11.92 14.86
N LEU A 196 -11.25 11.14 14.29
CA LEU A 196 -10.58 10.05 15.00
C LEU A 196 -9.35 10.52 15.79
N LEU A 197 -8.93 11.78 15.56
CA LEU A 197 -7.78 12.42 16.20
C LEU A 197 -8.19 13.44 17.29
N SER A 198 -9.48 13.71 17.43
CA SER A 198 -10.07 14.56 18.46
C SER A 198 -10.66 13.70 19.61
#